data_2945636fc4ccbfc85343804d593bf4ec
#
_entry.id   2945636fc4ccbfc85343804d593bf4ec
#
_cell.length_a   1.000
_cell.length_b   1.000
_cell.length_c   1.000
_cell.angle_alpha   90.00
_cell.angle_beta   90.00
_cell.angle_gamma   90.00
#
_symmetry.space_group_name_H-M   'P 1'
#
loop_
_entity.id
_entity.type
_entity.pdbx_description
1 polymer ?
#
loop_
_entity_poly.entity_id
_entity_poly.type
_entity_poly.pdbx_seq_one_letter_code
_entity_poly.pdbx_strand_id
1 'polypeptide(L)'
;VGFEANNTRIQLDQTGKSVWNVNDTVSVFYNSEENQEWKFQGATGDRVGTILPTNQAVTSNINGNIVVVYPYDADTKYYAQDNTVKTTVAQHQQYAEESYGSGGNILVAQGTNDNLSLKNVYGWLKVSLTGDGQIVKSIILSGNNGEQLAGDIVINAESAAAEFCPTDTPIKTLRLNSASGVKLTANPTSFYIGVVPQIFERGVTIEIEDISGEKMVKSTSNTVVINRRHILPMQAVEFKPESGTLHPTLESISGTWHLTEWRGVTPSFDVYMSITNDYKVTLWQRIESRQWDIFYSNAYYDNGTISGVYTDGTAWRAAYDVVIDGSTMTWIDTEDVTDVSVYKRSELPNEVPPATTRSITSERFL
;
A
#
# COMPACT_ATOMS: atom_id res chain seq x y z
N VAL A 1 21.31 26.62 -9.27
CA VAL A 1 21.23 25.26 -8.77
C VAL A 1 20.91 24.33 -9.93
N GLY A 2 21.63 23.26 -10.07
CA GLY A 2 21.42 22.24 -11.10
C GLY A 2 21.49 20.84 -10.49
N PHE A 3 21.42 19.84 -11.38
CA PHE A 3 21.47 18.43 -10.97
C PHE A 3 22.85 17.83 -11.28
N GLU A 4 23.23 16.83 -10.51
CA GLU A 4 24.41 16.00 -10.74
C GLU A 4 24.35 15.39 -12.15
N ALA A 5 25.47 15.36 -12.88
CA ALA A 5 25.53 14.80 -14.23
C ALA A 5 25.16 13.30 -14.20
N ASN A 6 24.27 12.90 -15.11
CA ASN A 6 23.72 11.57 -15.29
C ASN A 6 22.73 11.07 -14.21
N ASN A 7 21.44 11.05 -14.56
CA ASN A 7 20.32 10.37 -13.90
C ASN A 7 19.82 10.91 -12.56
N THR A 8 19.75 12.22 -12.38
CA THR A 8 19.09 12.84 -11.22
C THR A 8 17.74 13.44 -11.60
N ARG A 9 16.75 13.35 -10.72
CA ARG A 9 15.35 13.71 -11.05
C ARG A 9 14.63 14.33 -9.88
N ILE A 10 13.91 15.41 -10.13
CA ILE A 10 12.72 15.81 -9.39
C ILE A 10 11.48 15.24 -10.10
N GLN A 11 11.47 15.25 -11.42
CA GLN A 11 10.60 14.48 -12.30
C GLN A 11 11.46 13.99 -13.48
N LEU A 12 11.05 12.93 -14.15
CA LEU A 12 11.69 12.50 -15.37
C LEU A 12 11.14 13.24 -16.57
N ASP A 13 12.01 13.81 -17.39
CA ASP A 13 11.65 14.11 -18.76
C ASP A 13 11.56 12.84 -19.60
N GLN A 14 11.05 12.93 -20.82
CA GLN A 14 10.94 11.79 -21.75
C GLN A 14 12.29 11.12 -22.09
N THR A 15 13.42 11.78 -21.79
CA THR A 15 14.77 11.23 -21.97
C THR A 15 15.33 10.59 -20.70
N GLY A 16 14.54 10.59 -19.63
CA GLY A 16 14.94 10.01 -18.38
C GLY A 16 15.86 10.91 -17.53
N LYS A 17 15.85 12.22 -17.73
CA LYS A 17 16.67 13.19 -16.99
C LYS A 17 15.83 13.97 -16.00
N SER A 18 16.44 14.40 -14.92
CA SER A 18 15.80 15.22 -13.89
C SER A 18 15.52 16.62 -14.34
N VAL A 19 14.34 17.07 -13.99
CA VAL A 19 13.87 18.43 -14.27
C VAL A 19 13.11 18.97 -13.07
N TRP A 20 13.15 20.27 -12.91
CA TRP A 20 12.37 21.00 -11.93
C TRP A 20 10.90 21.07 -12.33
N ASN A 21 10.03 21.14 -11.34
CA ASN A 21 8.66 21.62 -11.53
C ASN A 21 8.54 23.06 -11.06
N VAL A 22 7.69 23.81 -11.73
CA VAL A 22 7.32 25.16 -11.27
C VAL A 22 6.78 25.06 -9.83
N ASN A 23 7.26 25.96 -8.97
CA ASN A 23 6.93 26.01 -7.56
C ASN A 23 7.55 24.93 -6.65
N ASP A 24 8.45 24.10 -7.12
CA ASP A 24 9.21 23.23 -6.23
C ASP A 24 9.87 24.04 -5.11
N THR A 25 9.78 23.53 -3.88
CA THR A 25 10.40 24.15 -2.70
C THR A 25 11.46 23.23 -2.09
N VAL A 26 12.46 23.85 -1.51
CA VAL A 26 13.61 23.19 -0.91
C VAL A 26 13.90 23.76 0.49
N SER A 27 14.41 22.92 1.36
CA SER A 27 15.06 23.34 2.61
C SER A 27 16.46 23.88 2.31
N VAL A 28 16.77 25.07 2.78
CA VAL A 28 18.08 25.69 2.63
C VAL A 28 18.65 26.04 4.00
N PHE A 29 19.87 25.57 4.24
CA PHE A 29 20.70 25.87 5.41
C PHE A 29 21.87 26.71 4.94
N TYR A 30 21.88 27.98 5.37
CA TYR A 30 22.87 28.93 4.93
C TYR A 30 23.63 29.53 6.11
N ASN A 31 24.91 29.16 6.26
CA ASN A 31 25.75 29.55 7.39
C ASN A 31 25.12 29.33 8.78
N SER A 32 24.09 28.51 8.86
CA SER A 32 23.32 28.21 10.07
C SER A 32 22.66 26.86 9.95
N GLU A 33 22.17 26.36 11.08
CA GLU A 33 21.35 25.14 11.16
C GLU A 33 19.83 25.46 11.05
N GLU A 34 19.48 26.73 10.81
CA GLU A 34 18.11 27.16 10.63
C GLU A 34 17.57 26.72 9.24
N ASN A 35 16.49 25.99 9.23
CA ASN A 35 15.82 25.54 8.01
C ASN A 35 14.98 26.67 7.40
N GLN A 36 15.32 27.05 6.19
CA GLN A 36 14.61 28.07 5.43
C GLN A 36 13.97 27.46 4.19
N GLU A 37 12.69 27.81 3.94
CA GLU A 37 12.01 27.43 2.71
C GLU A 37 12.40 28.35 1.56
N TRP A 38 12.93 27.75 0.50
CA TRP A 38 13.24 28.46 -0.74
C TRP A 38 12.51 27.82 -1.90
N LYS A 39 12.17 28.61 -2.91
CA LYS A 39 11.33 28.23 -4.04
C LYS A 39 12.09 28.37 -5.36
N PHE A 40 11.92 27.36 -6.22
CA PHE A 40 12.46 27.39 -7.57
C PHE A 40 11.80 28.50 -8.42
N GLN A 41 12.64 29.23 -9.14
CA GLN A 41 12.26 30.33 -10.03
C GLN A 41 12.54 29.95 -11.48
N GLY A 42 11.72 29.09 -12.05
CA GLY A 42 11.86 28.63 -13.42
C GLY A 42 10.60 27.93 -13.88
N ALA A 43 10.67 27.30 -15.05
CA ALA A 43 9.56 26.55 -15.63
C ALA A 43 9.69 25.05 -15.33
N THR A 44 8.56 24.33 -15.37
CA THR A 44 8.57 22.87 -15.39
C THR A 44 9.35 22.39 -16.60
N GLY A 45 10.27 21.47 -16.37
CA GLY A 45 11.18 20.94 -17.41
C GLY A 45 12.59 21.54 -17.39
N ASP A 46 12.82 22.61 -16.63
CA ASP A 46 14.16 23.20 -16.51
C ASP A 46 15.09 22.26 -15.74
N ARG A 47 16.35 22.19 -16.18
CA ARG A 47 17.38 21.38 -15.52
C ARG A 47 18.29 22.19 -14.61
N VAL A 48 18.29 23.48 -14.79
CA VAL A 48 19.08 24.45 -14.03
C VAL A 48 18.23 25.68 -13.80
N GLY A 49 18.35 26.30 -12.63
CA GLY A 49 17.62 27.52 -12.34
C GLY A 49 18.03 28.12 -11.01
N THR A 50 17.33 29.15 -10.63
CA THR A 50 17.55 29.89 -9.38
C THR A 50 16.53 29.45 -8.34
N ILE A 51 16.94 29.36 -7.08
CA ILE A 51 16.05 29.24 -5.93
C ILE A 51 16.12 30.55 -5.13
N LEU A 52 14.98 31.02 -4.65
CA LEU A 52 14.89 32.23 -3.83
C LEU A 52 14.11 31.94 -2.54
N PRO A 53 14.45 32.65 -1.43
CA PRO A 53 13.68 32.53 -0.19
C PRO A 53 12.21 32.85 -0.41
N THR A 54 11.32 32.05 0.19
CA THR A 54 9.89 32.36 0.21
C THR A 54 9.57 33.53 1.14
N ASN A 55 10.39 33.72 2.16
CA ASN A 55 10.33 34.86 3.06
C ASN A 55 11.32 35.95 2.60
N GLN A 56 10.83 37.12 2.19
CA GLN A 56 11.63 38.25 1.66
C GLN A 56 12.56 38.90 2.69
N ALA A 57 12.54 38.50 3.95
CA ALA A 57 13.43 39.07 4.99
C ALA A 57 14.90 38.62 4.86
N VAL A 58 15.19 37.63 4.03
CA VAL A 58 16.56 37.15 3.77
C VAL A 58 17.16 37.96 2.63
N THR A 59 17.82 39.07 2.95
CA THR A 59 18.48 39.92 1.98
C THR A 59 19.97 39.63 1.91
N SER A 60 20.42 39.28 0.68
CA SER A 60 21.69 39.54 0.01
C SER A 60 23.03 39.19 0.70
N ASN A 61 23.93 38.72 -0.13
CA ASN A 61 25.31 38.25 0.11
C ASN A 61 25.40 36.88 0.80
N ILE A 62 24.83 35.90 0.12
CA ILE A 62 25.03 34.49 0.45
C ILE A 62 26.50 34.13 0.09
N ASN A 63 27.43 34.40 0.97
CA ASN A 63 28.83 33.97 0.87
C ASN A 63 29.12 32.92 1.94
N GLY A 64 29.18 31.66 1.56
CA GLY A 64 29.48 30.61 2.53
C GLY A 64 29.02 29.23 2.08
N ASN A 65 29.05 28.29 3.00
CA ASN A 65 28.57 26.94 2.76
C ASN A 65 27.04 26.92 2.78
N ILE A 66 26.45 26.36 1.75
CA ILE A 66 25.01 26.20 1.59
C ILE A 66 24.72 24.71 1.52
N VAL A 67 23.76 24.25 2.31
CA VAL A 67 23.19 22.90 2.16
C VAL A 67 21.74 23.07 1.72
N VAL A 68 21.35 22.32 0.67
CA VAL A 68 20.00 22.31 0.09
C VAL A 68 19.46 20.90 0.14
N VAL A 69 18.22 20.76 0.58
CA VAL A 69 17.49 19.47 0.61
C VAL A 69 16.17 19.64 -0.12
N TYR A 70 15.88 18.73 -1.04
CA TYR A 70 14.58 18.62 -1.70
C TYR A 70 13.88 17.33 -1.28
N PRO A 71 12.58 17.34 -1.09
CA PRO A 71 11.70 18.51 -1.02
C PRO A 71 11.87 19.30 0.28
N TYR A 72 11.27 20.50 0.32
CA TYR A 72 11.16 21.23 1.58
C TYR A 72 10.33 20.42 2.58
N ASP A 73 10.85 20.31 3.79
CA ASP A 73 10.17 19.78 4.95
C ASP A 73 10.62 20.59 6.16
N ALA A 74 9.66 21.17 6.88
CA ALA A 74 9.92 22.02 8.04
C ALA A 74 10.68 21.31 9.17
N ASP A 75 10.55 19.99 9.26
CA ASP A 75 11.20 19.15 10.26
C ASP A 75 12.61 18.69 9.86
N THR A 76 13.03 18.97 8.61
CA THR A 76 14.41 18.70 8.16
C THR A 76 15.40 19.52 8.96
N LYS A 77 16.47 18.90 9.44
CA LYS A 77 17.54 19.52 10.25
C LYS A 77 18.90 19.28 9.64
N TYR A 78 19.75 20.29 9.71
CA TYR A 78 21.17 20.17 9.34
C TYR A 78 22.05 20.31 10.59
N TYR A 79 23.01 19.43 10.72
CA TYR A 79 24.01 19.40 11.78
C TYR A 79 25.37 19.72 11.18
N ALA A 80 25.81 20.98 11.34
CA ALA A 80 27.03 21.48 10.71
C ALA A 80 28.30 20.78 11.23
N GLN A 81 28.30 20.36 12.50
CA GLN A 81 29.44 19.68 13.12
C GLN A 81 29.74 18.34 12.44
N ASP A 82 28.70 17.59 12.08
CA ASP A 82 28.83 16.25 11.49
C ASP A 82 28.65 16.27 9.97
N ASN A 83 28.31 17.44 9.41
CA ASN A 83 27.96 17.62 8.01
C ASN A 83 26.83 16.67 7.55
N THR A 84 25.81 16.56 8.38
CA THR A 84 24.70 15.63 8.12
C THR A 84 23.35 16.36 8.12
N VAL A 85 22.43 15.81 7.34
CA VAL A 85 21.02 16.21 7.29
C VAL A 85 20.18 15.10 7.87
N LYS A 86 19.28 15.43 8.80
CA LYS A 86 18.21 14.53 9.25
C LYS A 86 16.89 14.93 8.60
N THR A 87 16.22 13.98 7.97
CA THR A 87 14.89 14.15 7.35
C THR A 87 14.14 12.84 7.37
N THR A 88 12.89 12.83 6.87
CA THR A 88 12.03 11.66 6.93
C THR A 88 11.73 11.08 5.54
N VAL A 89 11.89 9.79 5.38
CA VAL A 89 11.43 9.03 4.22
C VAL A 89 9.93 8.78 4.36
N ALA A 90 9.14 9.30 3.43
CA ALA A 90 7.70 9.09 3.42
C ALA A 90 7.37 7.61 3.13
N GLN A 91 6.49 7.01 3.94
CA GLN A 91 5.95 5.68 3.68
C GLN A 91 5.08 5.65 2.43
N HIS A 92 4.35 6.75 2.16
CA HIS A 92 3.44 6.90 1.05
C HIS A 92 4.06 7.76 -0.05
N GLN A 93 4.23 7.16 -1.22
CA GLN A 93 4.69 7.82 -2.43
C GLN A 93 3.54 7.93 -3.42
N GLN A 94 3.56 8.93 -4.30
CA GLN A 94 2.55 9.11 -5.34
C GLN A 94 3.06 8.61 -6.69
N TYR A 95 2.16 8.03 -7.46
CA TYR A 95 2.45 7.66 -8.83
C TYR A 95 2.61 8.91 -9.71
N ALA A 96 3.56 8.88 -10.61
CA ALA A 96 3.65 9.79 -11.74
C ALA A 96 3.99 8.99 -13.00
N GLU A 97 3.37 9.35 -14.11
CA GLU A 97 3.54 8.66 -15.40
C GLU A 97 5.01 8.72 -15.84
N GLU A 98 5.58 7.54 -16.16
CA GLU A 98 6.98 7.36 -16.56
C GLU A 98 8.02 8.03 -15.63
N SER A 99 7.63 8.30 -14.37
CA SER A 99 8.45 8.98 -13.38
C SER A 99 8.14 8.49 -11.96
N TYR A 100 8.84 9.03 -10.98
CA TYR A 100 8.42 8.99 -9.59
C TYR A 100 7.67 10.28 -9.25
N GLY A 101 6.66 10.17 -8.41
CA GLY A 101 5.91 11.32 -7.91
C GLY A 101 6.38 11.78 -6.53
N SER A 102 5.54 12.56 -5.87
CA SER A 102 5.78 13.06 -4.51
C SER A 102 6.13 11.94 -3.53
N GLY A 103 7.11 12.18 -2.67
CA GLY A 103 7.67 11.20 -1.72
C GLY A 103 8.63 10.17 -2.32
N GLY A 104 8.72 10.09 -3.67
CA GLY A 104 9.55 9.12 -4.37
C GLY A 104 11.00 9.52 -4.57
N ASN A 105 11.42 10.68 -4.06
CA ASN A 105 12.82 11.12 -4.13
C ASN A 105 13.18 12.14 -3.05
N ILE A 106 14.41 12.05 -2.56
CA ILE A 106 15.08 13.06 -1.75
C ILE A 106 16.39 13.42 -2.45
N LEU A 107 16.70 14.72 -2.49
CA LEU A 107 17.94 15.25 -3.07
C LEU A 107 18.65 16.08 -2.02
N VAL A 108 19.98 16.06 -2.06
CA VAL A 108 20.82 16.92 -1.23
C VAL A 108 21.91 17.58 -2.08
N ALA A 109 22.24 18.83 -1.80
CA ALA A 109 23.42 19.51 -2.34
C ALA A 109 24.15 20.24 -1.24
N GLN A 110 25.46 20.27 -1.35
CA GLN A 110 26.33 21.14 -0.56
C GLN A 110 27.26 21.89 -1.50
N GLY A 111 27.47 23.16 -1.25
CA GLY A 111 28.35 23.97 -2.08
C GLY A 111 28.31 25.45 -1.71
N THR A 112 28.77 26.29 -2.62
CA THR A 112 28.73 27.74 -2.55
C THR A 112 27.72 28.31 -3.55
N ASN A 113 27.37 29.58 -3.46
CA ASN A 113 26.30 30.27 -4.18
C ASN A 113 26.11 29.89 -5.64
N ASP A 114 27.20 29.74 -6.37
CA ASP A 114 27.14 29.64 -7.83
C ASP A 114 27.19 28.22 -8.34
N ASN A 115 27.34 27.22 -7.45
CA ASN A 115 27.62 25.86 -7.88
C ASN A 115 27.00 24.80 -6.95
N LEU A 116 25.69 24.77 -6.90
CA LEU A 116 24.95 23.73 -6.17
C LEU A 116 24.45 22.67 -7.12
N SER A 117 24.90 21.44 -6.93
CA SER A 117 24.48 20.27 -7.69
C SER A 117 23.73 19.31 -6.80
N LEU A 118 22.43 19.20 -7.00
CA LEU A 118 21.56 18.27 -6.26
C LEU A 118 21.90 16.82 -6.62
N LYS A 119 22.14 16.01 -5.61
CA LYS A 119 22.47 14.58 -5.69
C LYS A 119 21.29 13.78 -5.16
N ASN A 120 20.89 12.71 -5.89
CA ASN A 120 19.86 11.81 -5.40
C ASN A 120 20.36 11.06 -4.17
N VAL A 121 19.46 10.93 -3.19
CA VAL A 121 19.65 10.07 -2.02
C VAL A 121 19.17 8.65 -2.34
N TYR A 122 18.12 8.51 -3.13
CA TYR A 122 17.48 7.22 -3.44
C TYR A 122 18.08 6.47 -4.65
N GLY A 123 17.79 5.16 -4.72
CA GLY A 123 17.64 4.38 -5.91
C GLY A 123 16.18 4.04 -6.13
N TRP A 124 15.82 3.41 -7.25
CA TRP A 124 14.43 3.11 -7.58
C TRP A 124 14.25 1.67 -8.01
N LEU A 125 13.19 1.05 -7.50
CA LEU A 125 12.64 -0.16 -8.08
C LEU A 125 11.63 0.26 -9.16
N LYS A 126 11.83 -0.21 -10.41
CA LYS A 126 10.88 -0.04 -11.49
C LYS A 126 10.05 -1.30 -11.63
N VAL A 127 8.79 -1.23 -11.21
CA VAL A 127 7.80 -2.28 -11.41
C VAL A 127 7.13 -2.04 -12.76
N SER A 128 7.06 -3.07 -13.60
CA SER A 128 6.44 -3.01 -14.92
C SER A 128 5.27 -3.97 -14.98
N LEU A 129 4.06 -3.46 -15.25
CA LEU A 129 2.83 -4.25 -15.27
C LEU A 129 2.18 -4.17 -16.65
N THR A 130 1.64 -5.30 -17.11
CA THR A 130 0.69 -5.38 -18.23
C THR A 130 -0.65 -5.87 -17.73
N GLY A 131 -1.71 -5.70 -18.51
CA GLY A 131 -3.03 -6.18 -18.18
C GLY A 131 -4.03 -5.94 -19.30
N ASP A 132 -5.29 -6.26 -19.03
CA ASP A 132 -6.41 -6.09 -19.94
C ASP A 132 -7.48 -5.21 -19.28
N GLY A 133 -7.12 -3.94 -19.03
CA GLY A 133 -8.07 -2.95 -18.53
C GLY A 133 -8.18 -2.81 -17.02
N GLN A 134 -7.48 -3.63 -16.21
CA GLN A 134 -7.41 -3.46 -14.76
C GLN A 134 -6.84 -2.10 -14.42
N ILE A 135 -7.26 -1.54 -13.28
CA ILE A 135 -6.86 -0.20 -12.86
C ILE A 135 -6.12 -0.30 -11.52
N VAL A 136 -4.81 -0.19 -11.56
CA VAL A 136 -3.93 -0.27 -10.36
C VAL A 136 -4.15 0.95 -9.47
N LYS A 137 -4.49 0.69 -8.22
CA LYS A 137 -4.69 1.68 -7.15
C LYS A 137 -3.43 1.91 -6.35
N SER A 138 -2.74 0.83 -5.99
CA SER A 138 -1.52 0.91 -5.19
C SER A 138 -0.57 -0.26 -5.41
N ILE A 139 0.71 -0.01 -5.10
CA ILE A 139 1.75 -1.04 -5.03
C ILE A 139 2.46 -0.89 -3.69
N ILE A 140 2.56 -1.99 -2.93
CA ILE A 140 3.27 -2.04 -1.65
C ILE A 140 4.55 -2.85 -1.86
N LEU A 141 5.68 -2.28 -1.41
CA LEU A 141 6.98 -2.95 -1.36
C LEU A 141 7.30 -3.30 0.09
N SER A 142 7.77 -4.51 0.33
CA SER A 142 8.36 -4.96 1.59
C SER A 142 9.63 -5.77 1.35
N GLY A 143 10.59 -5.69 2.28
CA GLY A 143 11.74 -6.58 2.29
C GLY A 143 11.41 -7.88 3.05
N ASN A 144 11.89 -9.03 2.53
CA ASN A 144 11.53 -10.33 3.07
C ASN A 144 12.26 -10.70 4.39
N ASN A 145 13.14 -9.83 4.85
CA ASN A 145 13.81 -9.96 6.16
C ASN A 145 13.38 -8.87 7.15
N GLY A 146 12.36 -8.09 6.79
CA GLY A 146 11.80 -7.04 7.64
C GLY A 146 12.65 -5.78 7.68
N GLU A 147 13.33 -5.48 6.60
CA GLU A 147 14.14 -4.27 6.43
C GLU A 147 13.30 -3.01 6.61
N GLN A 148 13.86 -1.99 7.24
CA GLN A 148 13.23 -0.67 7.35
C GLN A 148 13.21 0.00 5.98
N LEU A 149 12.07 0.59 5.63
CA LEU A 149 11.86 1.22 4.31
C LEU A 149 11.42 2.68 4.40
N ALA A 150 10.88 3.12 5.54
CA ALA A 150 10.46 4.50 5.76
C ALA A 150 10.80 4.95 7.18
N GLY A 151 10.67 6.26 7.43
CA GLY A 151 11.00 6.90 8.69
C GLY A 151 12.24 7.78 8.59
N ASP A 152 12.78 8.17 9.74
CA ASP A 152 13.89 9.11 9.82
C ASP A 152 15.19 8.53 9.27
N ILE A 153 15.90 9.35 8.48
CA ILE A 153 17.22 9.06 7.92
C ILE A 153 18.21 10.16 8.26
N VAL A 154 19.49 9.80 8.32
CA VAL A 154 20.60 10.72 8.31
C VAL A 154 21.31 10.63 6.97
N ILE A 155 21.53 11.78 6.33
CA ILE A 155 22.16 11.92 5.01
C ILE A 155 23.47 12.67 5.19
N ASN A 156 24.57 12.16 4.66
CA ASN A 156 25.79 12.95 4.54
C ASN A 156 25.60 14.00 3.44
N ALA A 157 25.73 15.28 3.77
CA ALA A 157 25.40 16.39 2.86
C ALA A 157 26.30 16.43 1.62
N GLU A 158 27.56 15.96 1.74
CA GLU A 158 28.52 15.96 0.64
C GLU A 158 28.35 14.75 -0.29
N SER A 159 28.25 13.55 0.25
CA SER A 159 28.20 12.29 -0.54
C SER A 159 26.80 11.86 -0.95
N ALA A 160 25.76 12.39 -0.27
CA ALA A 160 24.37 11.93 -0.37
C ALA A 160 24.15 10.46 0.06
N ALA A 161 25.09 9.89 0.79
CA ALA A 161 24.88 8.60 1.45
C ALA A 161 23.89 8.76 2.61
N ALA A 162 22.96 7.82 2.74
CA ALA A 162 21.91 7.88 3.73
C ALA A 162 21.77 6.56 4.47
N GLU A 163 21.42 6.65 5.74
CA GLU A 163 21.14 5.52 6.63
C GLU A 163 19.89 5.82 7.46
N PHE A 164 19.11 4.78 7.77
CA PHE A 164 17.97 4.92 8.69
C PHE A 164 18.44 5.16 10.12
N CYS A 165 17.75 6.07 10.81
CA CYS A 165 17.93 6.23 12.24
C CYS A 165 17.44 4.96 12.97
N PRO A 166 18.17 4.49 14.01
CA PRO A 166 17.71 3.38 14.84
C PRO A 166 16.33 3.68 15.45
N THR A 167 15.43 2.70 15.42
CA THR A 167 14.09 2.81 16.01
C THR A 167 13.59 1.43 16.47
N ASP A 168 12.79 1.41 17.53
CA ASP A 168 12.14 0.19 18.04
C ASP A 168 10.89 -0.18 17.20
N THR A 169 10.40 0.76 16.38
CA THR A 169 9.20 0.59 15.55
C THR A 169 9.48 0.90 14.08
N PRO A 170 10.32 0.09 13.39
CA PRO A 170 10.66 0.35 12.00
C PRO A 170 9.44 0.21 11.07
N ILE A 171 9.29 1.16 10.16
CA ILE A 171 8.30 1.07 9.08
C ILE A 171 8.89 0.21 7.96
N LYS A 172 8.31 -0.96 7.73
CA LYS A 172 8.83 -2.03 6.87
C LYS A 172 8.20 -2.09 5.48
N THR A 173 7.38 -1.11 5.15
CA THR A 173 6.69 -1.04 3.86
C THR A 173 6.78 0.33 3.25
N LEU A 174 6.87 0.37 1.91
CA LEU A 174 6.60 1.55 1.09
C LEU A 174 5.34 1.31 0.28
N ARG A 175 4.49 2.31 0.18
CA ARG A 175 3.29 2.26 -0.65
C ARG A 175 3.33 3.34 -1.71
N LEU A 176 3.27 2.92 -2.98
CA LEU A 176 3.03 3.80 -4.11
C LEU A 176 1.53 3.86 -4.37
N ASN A 177 0.95 5.05 -4.29
CA ASN A 177 -0.48 5.27 -4.48
C ASN A 177 -0.75 5.96 -5.82
N SER A 178 -1.87 5.63 -6.44
CA SER A 178 -2.44 6.36 -7.55
C SER A 178 -3.85 6.82 -7.20
N ALA A 179 -4.06 8.12 -7.03
CA ALA A 179 -5.35 8.67 -6.60
C ALA A 179 -6.49 8.39 -7.59
N SER A 180 -6.20 8.41 -8.89
CA SER A 180 -7.18 8.13 -9.97
C SER A 180 -7.09 6.71 -10.51
N GLY A 181 -6.18 5.89 -9.99
CA GLY A 181 -5.84 4.61 -10.57
C GLY A 181 -5.05 4.71 -11.88
N VAL A 182 -4.35 3.64 -12.24
CA VAL A 182 -3.58 3.55 -13.48
C VAL A 182 -4.08 2.37 -14.28
N LYS A 183 -4.70 2.64 -15.43
CA LYS A 183 -5.24 1.61 -16.30
C LYS A 183 -4.11 0.84 -17.00
N LEU A 184 -4.11 -0.47 -16.84
CA LEU A 184 -3.18 -1.37 -17.52
C LEU A 184 -3.67 -1.69 -18.94
N THR A 185 -2.68 -1.94 -19.80
CA THR A 185 -2.88 -2.38 -21.19
C THR A 185 -1.94 -3.54 -21.49
N ALA A 186 -2.01 -4.08 -22.69
CA ALA A 186 -1.06 -5.07 -23.17
C ALA A 186 0.38 -4.52 -23.25
N ASN A 187 0.56 -3.19 -23.33
CA ASN A 187 1.88 -2.56 -23.25
C ASN A 187 2.26 -2.36 -21.79
N PRO A 188 3.54 -2.59 -21.42
CA PRO A 188 4.00 -2.40 -20.05
C PRO A 188 3.83 -0.95 -19.55
N THR A 189 3.21 -0.80 -18.40
CA THR A 189 3.11 0.45 -17.64
C THR A 189 4.15 0.43 -16.53
N SER A 190 4.89 1.53 -16.36
CA SER A 190 6.00 1.65 -15.42
C SER A 190 5.58 2.34 -14.13
N PHE A 191 5.97 1.76 -13.00
CA PHE A 191 5.77 2.30 -11.66
C PHE A 191 7.12 2.40 -10.96
N TYR A 192 7.46 3.58 -10.42
CA TYR A 192 8.76 3.81 -9.78
C TYR A 192 8.58 4.01 -8.29
N ILE A 193 9.25 3.17 -7.49
CA ILE A 193 9.28 3.25 -6.03
C ILE A 193 10.67 3.67 -5.61
N GLY A 194 10.78 4.84 -4.96
CA GLY A 194 12.03 5.35 -4.42
C GLY A 194 12.38 4.62 -3.12
N VAL A 195 13.61 4.17 -3.00
CA VAL A 195 14.10 3.37 -1.87
C VAL A 195 15.45 3.91 -1.40
N VAL A 196 15.63 4.06 -0.11
CA VAL A 196 16.97 4.29 0.47
C VAL A 196 17.88 3.13 0.08
N PRO A 197 19.07 3.40 -0.47
CA PRO A 197 19.97 2.35 -0.96
C PRO A 197 20.26 1.30 0.12
N GLN A 198 19.98 0.05 -0.20
CA GLN A 198 20.23 -1.07 0.71
C GLN A 198 20.24 -2.42 -0.03
N ILE A 199 20.64 -3.46 0.67
CA ILE A 199 20.67 -4.84 0.19
C ILE A 199 19.57 -5.62 0.89
N PHE A 200 18.67 -6.21 0.12
CA PHE A 200 17.64 -7.15 0.57
C PHE A 200 18.17 -8.57 0.36
N GLU A 201 18.84 -9.12 1.35
CA GLU A 201 19.51 -10.44 1.21
C GLU A 201 18.54 -11.58 0.93
N ARG A 202 17.32 -11.49 1.44
CA ARG A 202 16.24 -12.46 1.24
C ARG A 202 15.21 -12.02 0.20
N GLY A 203 15.59 -11.00 -0.60
CA GLY A 203 14.73 -10.45 -1.64
C GLY A 203 13.60 -9.58 -1.11
N VAL A 204 12.64 -9.35 -1.98
CA VAL A 204 11.52 -8.42 -1.74
C VAL A 204 10.20 -9.04 -2.16
N THR A 205 9.14 -8.54 -1.57
CA THR A 205 7.76 -8.82 -1.97
C THR A 205 7.10 -7.52 -2.41
N ILE A 206 6.35 -7.57 -3.51
CA ILE A 206 5.45 -6.52 -3.95
C ILE A 206 4.01 -7.04 -3.96
N GLU A 207 3.12 -6.27 -3.39
CA GLU A 207 1.67 -6.48 -3.47
C GLU A 207 1.08 -5.37 -4.35
N ILE A 208 0.34 -5.74 -5.36
CA ILE A 208 -0.36 -4.83 -6.28
C ILE A 208 -1.85 -4.95 -5.98
N GLU A 209 -2.51 -3.83 -5.73
CA GLU A 209 -3.96 -3.73 -5.50
C GLU A 209 -4.59 -2.89 -6.59
N ASP A 210 -5.67 -3.36 -7.18
CA ASP A 210 -6.48 -2.59 -8.12
C ASP A 210 -7.62 -1.83 -7.41
N ILE A 211 -8.40 -1.04 -8.17
CA ILE A 211 -9.51 -0.26 -7.61
C ILE A 211 -10.69 -1.13 -7.15
N SER A 212 -10.79 -2.38 -7.59
CA SER A 212 -11.80 -3.34 -7.15
C SER A 212 -11.40 -4.05 -5.84
N GLY A 213 -10.15 -3.85 -5.39
CA GLY A 213 -9.58 -4.52 -4.24
C GLY A 213 -8.91 -5.86 -4.57
N GLU A 214 -8.86 -6.22 -5.86
CA GLU A 214 -8.15 -7.43 -6.29
C GLU A 214 -6.64 -7.24 -6.11
N LYS A 215 -5.97 -8.30 -5.63
CA LYS A 215 -4.56 -8.26 -5.28
C LYS A 215 -3.75 -9.28 -6.06
N MET A 216 -2.53 -8.91 -6.42
CA MET A 216 -1.51 -9.80 -6.93
C MET A 216 -0.24 -9.63 -6.10
N VAL A 217 0.33 -10.73 -5.65
CA VAL A 217 1.59 -10.74 -4.91
C VAL A 217 2.69 -11.32 -5.78
N LYS A 218 3.84 -10.66 -5.81
CA LYS A 218 5.06 -11.16 -6.46
C LYS A 218 6.22 -11.07 -5.47
N SER A 219 6.91 -12.17 -5.26
CA SER A 219 8.02 -12.27 -4.34
C SER A 219 9.24 -12.90 -5.01
N THR A 220 10.42 -12.50 -4.57
CA THR A 220 11.68 -13.17 -4.90
C THR A 220 12.48 -13.39 -3.62
N SER A 221 13.10 -14.55 -3.50
CA SER A 221 14.07 -14.86 -2.43
C SER A 221 15.52 -14.53 -2.81
N ASN A 222 15.76 -14.14 -4.07
CA ASN A 222 17.08 -13.75 -4.52
C ASN A 222 17.46 -12.40 -3.93
N THR A 223 18.75 -12.22 -3.64
CA THR A 223 19.28 -10.93 -3.19
C THR A 223 18.92 -9.82 -4.18
N VAL A 224 18.33 -8.74 -3.67
CA VAL A 224 17.98 -7.53 -4.41
C VAL A 224 18.82 -6.39 -3.87
N VAL A 225 19.51 -5.67 -4.76
CA VAL A 225 20.38 -4.55 -4.40
C VAL A 225 19.85 -3.27 -5.03
N ILE A 226 19.44 -2.32 -4.18
CA ILE A 226 19.07 -0.98 -4.62
C ILE A 226 20.26 -0.06 -4.39
N ASN A 227 20.88 0.37 -5.46
CA ASN A 227 21.99 1.31 -5.42
C ASN A 227 21.50 2.76 -5.61
N ARG A 228 22.17 3.69 -4.95
CA ARG A 228 21.92 5.13 -5.13
C ARG A 228 21.99 5.52 -6.61
N ARG A 229 21.04 6.29 -7.09
CA ARG A 229 20.96 6.80 -8.47
C ARG A 229 20.71 5.73 -9.55
N HIS A 230 20.43 4.51 -9.16
CA HIS A 230 20.14 3.44 -10.12
C HIS A 230 18.67 3.08 -10.12
N ILE A 231 18.14 2.79 -11.30
CA ILE A 231 16.84 2.19 -11.49
C ILE A 231 17.07 0.69 -11.67
N LEU A 232 16.53 -0.11 -10.77
CA LEU A 232 16.48 -1.55 -10.87
C LEU A 232 15.16 -1.95 -11.56
N PRO A 233 15.18 -2.39 -12.83
CA PRO A 233 13.97 -2.79 -13.52
C PRO A 233 13.56 -4.21 -13.13
N MET A 234 12.30 -4.44 -12.86
CA MET A 234 11.67 -5.75 -12.92
C MET A 234 11.27 -6.09 -14.35
N GLN A 235 11.28 -7.37 -14.69
CA GLN A 235 10.61 -7.83 -15.90
C GLN A 235 9.12 -7.49 -15.84
N ALA A 236 8.53 -7.17 -17.00
CA ALA A 236 7.10 -6.91 -17.05
C ALA A 236 6.32 -8.18 -16.67
N VAL A 237 5.36 -8.01 -15.78
CA VAL A 237 4.42 -9.06 -15.35
C VAL A 237 3.00 -8.66 -15.68
N GLU A 238 2.23 -9.61 -16.18
CA GLU A 238 0.80 -9.43 -16.35
C GLU A 238 0.11 -9.41 -14.99
N PHE A 239 -0.71 -8.40 -14.74
CA PHE A 239 -1.54 -8.34 -13.54
C PHE A 239 -2.62 -9.42 -13.63
N LYS A 240 -2.35 -10.50 -12.95
CA LYS A 240 -3.29 -11.60 -12.74
C LYS A 240 -3.46 -11.70 -11.24
N PRO A 241 -4.55 -11.15 -10.69
CA PRO A 241 -4.86 -11.36 -9.28
C PRO A 241 -4.90 -12.86 -9.04
N GLU A 242 -4.33 -13.28 -7.94
CA GLU A 242 -4.44 -14.68 -7.54
C GLU A 242 -5.92 -14.96 -7.34
N SER A 243 -6.48 -15.78 -8.22
CA SER A 243 -7.83 -16.27 -8.06
C SER A 243 -7.86 -17.11 -6.78
N GLY A 244 -8.31 -16.52 -5.69
CA GLY A 244 -8.43 -17.24 -4.44
C GLY A 244 -7.75 -16.63 -3.22
N THR A 245 -7.87 -15.32 -2.99
CA THR A 245 -8.07 -14.73 -1.66
C THR A 245 -8.39 -13.25 -1.81
N LEU A 246 -9.41 -12.89 -2.57
CA LEU A 246 -10.19 -11.73 -2.19
C LEU A 246 -10.81 -12.13 -0.87
N HIS A 247 -10.27 -11.59 0.22
CA HIS A 247 -11.06 -11.60 1.43
C HIS A 247 -12.29 -10.76 1.11
N PRO A 248 -13.47 -11.37 1.01
CA PRO A 248 -14.67 -10.63 0.64
C PRO A 248 -14.86 -9.49 1.63
N THR A 249 -15.35 -8.35 1.17
CA THR A 249 -15.74 -7.26 2.08
C THR A 249 -17.01 -7.68 2.82
N LEU A 250 -17.27 -7.08 3.99
CA LEU A 250 -18.54 -7.32 4.69
C LEU A 250 -19.74 -7.03 3.78
N GLU A 251 -19.66 -5.98 2.96
CA GLU A 251 -20.72 -5.64 2.00
C GLU A 251 -20.93 -6.77 0.98
N SER A 252 -19.86 -7.41 0.50
CA SER A 252 -19.97 -8.51 -0.47
C SER A 252 -20.55 -9.79 0.12
N ILE A 253 -20.32 -10.07 1.42
CA ILE A 253 -20.91 -11.22 2.12
C ILE A 253 -22.30 -10.92 2.69
N SER A 254 -22.68 -9.65 2.79
CA SER A 254 -24.01 -9.27 3.27
C SER A 254 -25.12 -9.71 2.32
N GLY A 255 -26.26 -10.08 2.89
CA GLY A 255 -27.42 -10.59 2.14
C GLY A 255 -27.90 -11.93 2.65
N THR A 256 -28.75 -12.59 1.86
CA THR A 256 -29.34 -13.88 2.21
C THR A 256 -28.71 -14.99 1.36
N TRP A 257 -28.41 -16.09 2.03
CA TRP A 257 -27.67 -17.22 1.48
C TRP A 257 -28.35 -18.54 1.82
N HIS A 258 -28.32 -19.50 0.91
CA HIS A 258 -28.82 -20.87 1.07
C HIS A 258 -27.66 -21.84 0.98
N LEU A 259 -27.51 -22.74 1.94
CA LEU A 259 -26.53 -23.81 1.96
C LEU A 259 -26.87 -24.82 0.87
N THR A 260 -25.98 -25.02 -0.10
CA THR A 260 -26.20 -25.96 -1.22
C THR A 260 -25.28 -27.17 -1.18
N GLU A 261 -24.16 -27.04 -0.45
CA GLU A 261 -23.20 -28.15 -0.30
C GLU A 261 -22.51 -28.06 1.06
N TRP A 262 -22.30 -29.15 1.70
CA TRP A 262 -21.54 -29.29 2.93
C TRP A 262 -20.63 -30.52 2.86
N ARG A 263 -19.32 -30.33 3.05
CA ARG A 263 -18.30 -31.40 2.96
C ARG A 263 -18.38 -32.16 1.63
N GLY A 264 -18.61 -31.47 0.52
CA GLY A 264 -18.66 -32.06 -0.82
C GLY A 264 -19.95 -32.77 -1.17
N VAL A 265 -21.00 -32.71 -0.32
CA VAL A 265 -22.29 -33.38 -0.60
C VAL A 265 -23.45 -32.40 -0.40
N THR A 266 -24.56 -32.64 -1.12
CA THR A 266 -25.80 -31.89 -0.88
C THR A 266 -26.36 -32.25 0.49
N PRO A 267 -26.61 -31.26 1.38
CA PRO A 267 -27.13 -31.51 2.72
C PRO A 267 -28.51 -32.19 2.68
N SER A 268 -28.79 -33.04 3.63
CA SER A 268 -30.16 -33.58 3.86
C SER A 268 -31.02 -32.69 4.75
N PHE A 269 -30.55 -31.48 5.03
CA PHE A 269 -31.17 -30.45 5.87
C PHE A 269 -31.07 -29.08 5.18
N ASP A 270 -32.00 -28.18 5.49
CA ASP A 270 -32.03 -26.84 4.91
C ASP A 270 -31.39 -25.84 5.89
N VAL A 271 -30.51 -24.98 5.36
CA VAL A 271 -29.96 -23.84 6.10
C VAL A 271 -30.02 -22.59 5.23
N TYR A 272 -30.68 -21.57 5.75
CA TYR A 272 -30.62 -20.22 5.22
C TYR A 272 -29.90 -19.32 6.21
N MET A 273 -29.13 -18.38 5.70
CA MET A 273 -28.37 -17.44 6.52
C MET A 273 -28.55 -16.03 5.97
N SER A 274 -28.77 -15.07 6.83
CA SER A 274 -28.73 -13.64 6.49
C SER A 274 -27.61 -12.97 7.26
N ILE A 275 -26.75 -12.25 6.53
CA ILE A 275 -25.66 -11.43 7.10
C ILE A 275 -25.97 -9.97 6.79
N THR A 276 -25.93 -9.11 7.80
CA THR A 276 -26.18 -7.68 7.66
C THR A 276 -24.89 -6.87 7.73
N ASN A 277 -24.91 -5.64 7.20
CA ASN A 277 -23.75 -4.74 7.22
C ASN A 277 -23.35 -4.26 8.64
N ASP A 278 -24.17 -4.53 9.66
CA ASP A 278 -23.86 -4.27 11.06
C ASP A 278 -23.46 -5.54 11.85
N TYR A 279 -22.90 -6.54 11.11
CA TYR A 279 -22.37 -7.79 11.67
C TYR A 279 -23.38 -8.70 12.38
N LYS A 280 -24.66 -8.56 12.08
CA LYS A 280 -25.67 -9.51 12.61
C LYS A 280 -25.88 -10.65 11.65
N VAL A 281 -25.92 -11.86 12.20
CA VAL A 281 -26.19 -13.08 11.45
C VAL A 281 -27.43 -13.75 12.02
N THR A 282 -28.36 -14.04 11.12
CA THR A 282 -29.55 -14.87 11.44
C THR A 282 -29.43 -16.17 10.65
N LEU A 283 -29.52 -17.27 11.34
CA LEU A 283 -29.50 -18.62 10.76
C LEU A 283 -30.86 -19.25 10.94
N TRP A 284 -31.41 -19.76 9.85
CA TRP A 284 -32.60 -20.62 9.83
C TRP A 284 -32.15 -22.02 9.44
N GLN A 285 -32.50 -22.99 10.29
CA GLN A 285 -32.12 -24.38 10.11
C GLN A 285 -33.36 -25.28 10.23
N ARG A 286 -33.47 -26.23 9.31
CA ARG A 286 -34.52 -27.26 9.35
C ARG A 286 -33.91 -28.64 9.08
N ILE A 287 -33.90 -29.49 10.08
CA ILE A 287 -33.41 -30.87 9.99
C ILE A 287 -34.59 -31.77 9.72
N GLU A 288 -34.54 -32.55 8.64
CA GLU A 288 -35.63 -33.38 8.14
C GLU A 288 -36.93 -32.57 7.89
N SER A 289 -38.08 -33.08 8.25
CA SER A 289 -39.39 -32.38 8.12
C SER A 289 -39.83 -31.66 9.40
N ARG A 290 -38.87 -31.26 10.25
CA ARG A 290 -39.14 -30.55 11.51
C ARG A 290 -39.45 -29.08 11.26
N GLN A 291 -39.82 -28.37 12.33
CA GLN A 291 -39.99 -26.92 12.30
C GLN A 291 -38.64 -26.24 12.10
N TRP A 292 -38.67 -25.00 11.57
CA TRP A 292 -37.53 -24.14 11.47
C TRP A 292 -37.04 -23.69 12.86
N ASP A 293 -35.77 -23.93 13.11
CA ASP A 293 -35.04 -23.32 14.23
C ASP A 293 -34.37 -22.04 13.76
N ILE A 294 -34.42 -20.98 14.59
CA ILE A 294 -33.85 -19.68 14.24
C ILE A 294 -32.82 -19.31 15.30
N PHE A 295 -31.61 -19.00 14.84
CA PHE A 295 -30.51 -18.59 15.70
C PHE A 295 -30.05 -17.19 15.32
N TYR A 296 -29.78 -16.37 16.34
CA TYR A 296 -29.25 -15.02 16.16
C TYR A 296 -27.85 -14.95 16.72
N SER A 297 -26.94 -14.29 16.00
CA SER A 297 -25.58 -14.09 16.43
C SER A 297 -25.03 -12.73 15.98
N ASN A 298 -24.00 -12.29 16.69
CA ASN A 298 -23.16 -11.19 16.25
C ASN A 298 -21.87 -11.79 15.69
N ALA A 299 -21.54 -11.40 14.47
CA ALA A 299 -20.31 -11.84 13.82
C ALA A 299 -19.16 -10.87 14.09
N TYR A 300 -17.96 -11.39 13.98
CA TYR A 300 -16.71 -10.64 13.87
C TYR A 300 -16.10 -11.01 12.53
N TYR A 301 -15.81 -10.02 11.71
CA TYR A 301 -15.23 -10.25 10.40
C TYR A 301 -13.93 -9.46 10.27
N ASP A 302 -12.84 -10.15 10.05
CA ASP A 302 -11.52 -9.56 9.90
C ASP A 302 -10.72 -10.32 8.83
N ASN A 303 -10.23 -9.57 7.84
CA ASN A 303 -9.32 -10.05 6.80
C ASN A 303 -9.73 -11.39 6.15
N GLY A 304 -11.02 -11.54 5.84
CA GLY A 304 -11.56 -12.74 5.17
C GLY A 304 -12.01 -13.85 6.09
N THR A 305 -11.74 -13.76 7.38
CA THR A 305 -12.18 -14.73 8.37
C THR A 305 -13.38 -14.21 9.13
N ILE A 306 -14.44 -15.02 9.22
CA ILE A 306 -15.64 -14.73 10.00
C ILE A 306 -15.74 -15.67 11.21
N SER A 307 -16.11 -15.12 12.36
CA SER A 307 -16.45 -15.86 13.57
C SER A 307 -17.64 -15.20 14.24
N GLY A 308 -18.20 -15.78 15.27
CA GLY A 308 -19.35 -15.15 15.92
C GLY A 308 -19.70 -15.73 17.28
N VAL A 309 -20.65 -15.01 17.93
CA VAL A 309 -21.22 -15.38 19.21
C VAL A 309 -22.73 -15.29 19.10
N TYR A 310 -23.44 -16.35 19.46
CA TYR A 310 -24.88 -16.35 19.54
C TYR A 310 -25.38 -15.40 20.62
N THR A 311 -26.62 -14.95 20.51
CA THR A 311 -27.22 -14.00 21.47
C THR A 311 -27.34 -14.55 22.88
N ASP A 312 -27.21 -15.85 23.08
CA ASP A 312 -27.17 -16.49 24.40
C ASP A 312 -25.73 -16.55 24.98
N GLY A 313 -24.74 -16.00 24.28
CA GLY A 313 -23.34 -15.96 24.71
C GLY A 313 -22.50 -17.18 24.28
N THR A 314 -23.08 -18.17 23.59
CA THR A 314 -22.34 -19.31 23.06
C THR A 314 -21.56 -18.90 21.83
N ALA A 315 -20.26 -19.21 21.75
CA ALA A 315 -19.47 -19.00 20.54
C ALA A 315 -19.91 -19.96 19.41
N TRP A 316 -19.69 -19.53 18.15
CA TRP A 316 -19.76 -20.46 17.02
C TRP A 316 -18.77 -21.59 17.21
N ARG A 317 -19.04 -22.71 16.53
CA ARG A 317 -18.20 -23.90 16.61
C ARG A 317 -16.78 -23.65 16.14
N ALA A 318 -16.60 -22.81 15.10
CA ALA A 318 -15.33 -22.46 14.52
C ALA A 318 -15.31 -21.02 14.01
N ALA A 319 -14.14 -20.54 13.61
CA ALA A 319 -13.97 -19.44 12.69
C ALA A 319 -13.86 -20.00 11.26
N TYR A 320 -14.29 -19.24 10.27
CA TYR A 320 -14.35 -19.69 8.88
C TYR A 320 -13.67 -18.70 7.96
N ASP A 321 -12.79 -19.17 7.10
CA ASP A 321 -12.30 -18.38 5.97
C ASP A 321 -13.39 -18.34 4.89
N VAL A 322 -13.67 -17.12 4.40
CA VAL A 322 -14.75 -16.85 3.47
C VAL A 322 -14.20 -16.51 2.11
N VAL A 323 -14.70 -17.19 1.08
CA VAL A 323 -14.40 -16.92 -0.33
C VAL A 323 -15.72 -16.62 -1.05
N ILE A 324 -15.73 -15.59 -1.92
CA ILE A 324 -16.87 -15.29 -2.80
C ILE A 324 -16.44 -15.41 -4.26
N ASP A 325 -17.25 -16.11 -5.04
CA ASP A 325 -17.18 -16.15 -6.50
C ASP A 325 -18.58 -15.89 -7.07
N GLY A 326 -18.79 -14.67 -7.54
CA GLY A 326 -20.09 -14.21 -8.04
C GLY A 326 -21.21 -14.34 -7.00
N SER A 327 -22.16 -15.24 -7.24
CA SER A 327 -23.30 -15.52 -6.36
C SER A 327 -23.06 -16.69 -5.40
N THR A 328 -21.85 -17.23 -5.34
CA THR A 328 -21.46 -18.36 -4.49
C THR A 328 -20.52 -17.86 -3.39
N MET A 329 -20.81 -18.25 -2.16
CA MET A 329 -19.97 -18.00 -0.98
C MET A 329 -19.54 -19.35 -0.39
N THR A 330 -18.25 -19.51 -0.17
CA THR A 330 -17.67 -20.71 0.44
C THR A 330 -17.09 -20.36 1.81
N TRP A 331 -17.44 -21.13 2.82
CA TRP A 331 -16.88 -21.05 4.16
C TRP A 331 -16.03 -22.29 4.41
N ILE A 332 -14.80 -22.09 4.87
CA ILE A 332 -13.82 -23.13 5.16
C ILE A 332 -13.48 -23.02 6.64
N ASP A 333 -13.71 -24.08 7.41
CA ASP A 333 -13.33 -24.11 8.84
C ASP A 333 -11.81 -23.92 8.98
N THR A 334 -11.38 -22.97 9.81
CA THR A 334 -9.96 -22.65 9.97
C THR A 334 -9.16 -23.74 10.70
N GLU A 335 -9.84 -24.62 11.45
CA GLU A 335 -9.22 -25.75 12.17
C GLU A 335 -9.36 -27.09 11.41
N ASP A 336 -10.43 -27.23 10.61
CA ASP A 336 -10.68 -28.40 9.76
C ASP A 336 -10.97 -27.98 8.32
N VAL A 337 -9.93 -27.84 7.50
CA VAL A 337 -10.03 -27.43 6.09
C VAL A 337 -10.86 -28.39 5.22
N THR A 338 -11.25 -29.55 5.73
CA THR A 338 -12.17 -30.48 5.05
C THR A 338 -13.63 -30.14 5.33
N ASP A 339 -13.92 -29.33 6.35
CA ASP A 339 -15.26 -28.80 6.63
C ASP A 339 -15.52 -27.55 5.79
N VAL A 340 -16.03 -27.78 4.61
CA VAL A 340 -16.34 -26.75 3.61
C VAL A 340 -17.85 -26.67 3.43
N SER A 341 -18.38 -25.45 3.55
CA SER A 341 -19.79 -25.12 3.32
C SER A 341 -19.92 -24.19 2.13
N VAL A 342 -20.76 -24.54 1.15
CA VAL A 342 -21.01 -23.75 -0.05
C VAL A 342 -22.43 -23.19 -0.02
N TYR A 343 -22.52 -21.89 -0.08
CA TYR A 343 -23.77 -21.14 -0.09
C TYR A 343 -24.01 -20.45 -1.43
N LYS A 344 -25.26 -20.35 -1.84
CA LYS A 344 -25.68 -19.52 -2.98
C LYS A 344 -26.57 -18.37 -2.53
N ARG A 345 -26.43 -17.22 -3.16
CA ARG A 345 -27.35 -16.11 -2.93
C ARG A 345 -28.77 -16.56 -3.20
N SER A 346 -29.68 -16.20 -2.29
CA SER A 346 -31.08 -16.65 -2.33
C SER A 346 -31.97 -15.60 -1.70
N GLU A 347 -33.26 -15.67 -1.98
CA GLU A 347 -34.30 -15.09 -1.14
C GLU A 347 -34.78 -16.13 -0.15
N LEU A 348 -35.30 -15.67 0.99
CA LEU A 348 -35.93 -16.60 1.95
C LEU A 348 -37.24 -17.11 1.34
N PRO A 349 -37.47 -18.44 1.25
CA PRO A 349 -38.76 -19.00 0.85
C PRO A 349 -39.89 -18.55 1.78
N ASN A 350 -41.12 -18.47 1.28
CA ASN A 350 -42.28 -18.05 2.05
C ASN A 350 -42.56 -18.93 3.27
N GLU A 351 -42.12 -20.17 3.26
CA GLU A 351 -42.27 -21.13 4.36
C GLU A 351 -41.23 -20.93 5.49
N VAL A 352 -40.17 -20.14 5.26
CA VAL A 352 -39.20 -19.78 6.28
C VAL A 352 -39.81 -18.70 7.17
N PRO A 353 -39.92 -18.92 8.48
CA PRO A 353 -40.57 -17.96 9.39
C PRO A 353 -39.73 -16.66 9.47
N PRO A 354 -40.38 -15.53 9.67
CA PRO A 354 -39.65 -14.25 9.84
C PRO A 354 -38.72 -14.29 11.06
N ALA A 355 -37.66 -13.52 11.00
CA ALA A 355 -36.61 -13.46 12.02
C ALA A 355 -37.09 -13.08 13.43
N THR A 356 -38.32 -12.63 13.61
CA THR A 356 -38.91 -12.30 14.91
C THR A 356 -39.46 -13.52 15.71
N THR A 357 -39.53 -14.68 15.08
CA THR A 357 -40.03 -15.91 15.69
C THR A 357 -38.91 -16.65 16.42
N ARG A 358 -38.97 -16.85 17.71
CA ARG A 358 -37.94 -17.51 18.51
C ARG A 358 -38.21 -19.01 18.55
N SER A 359 -37.26 -19.83 18.12
CA SER A 359 -37.28 -21.27 18.32
C SER A 359 -36.00 -21.71 19.06
N ILE A 360 -36.14 -22.69 19.95
CA ILE A 360 -35.02 -23.14 20.81
C ILE A 360 -35.08 -24.66 20.81
N THR A 361 -34.10 -25.38 20.30
CA THR A 361 -33.79 -26.76 20.77
C THR A 361 -33.14 -27.70 19.79
N SER A 362 -32.28 -27.33 18.86
CA SER A 362 -31.54 -28.30 18.05
C SER A 362 -30.03 -28.01 18.04
N GLU A 363 -29.25 -28.99 17.61
CA GLU A 363 -27.84 -28.76 17.32
C GLU A 363 -27.70 -27.64 16.27
N ARG A 364 -26.84 -26.70 16.53
CA ARG A 364 -26.59 -25.54 15.67
C ARG A 364 -25.62 -25.91 14.56
N PHE A 365 -25.87 -25.41 13.37
CA PHE A 365 -25.00 -25.65 12.24
C PHE A 365 -23.66 -24.91 12.34
N LEU A 366 -23.65 -23.67 12.86
CA LEU A 366 -22.45 -22.83 13.07
C LEU A 366 -21.82 -23.05 14.45
#